data_acf2324e74a7ebc41b8841870542fde7
#
_entry.id   acf2324e74a7ebc41b8841870542fde7
#
_cell.length_a   1.000
_cell.length_b   1.000
_cell.length_c   1.000
_cell.angle_alpha   90.00
_cell.angle_beta   90.00
_cell.angle_gamma   90.00
#
_symmetry.space_group_name_H-M   'P 1'
#
loop_
_entity.id
_entity.type
_entity.pdbx_description
1 polymer ?
#
loop_
_entity_poly.entity_id
_entity_poly.type
_entity_poly.pdbx_seq_one_letter_code
_entity_poly.pdbx_strand_id
1 'polypeptide(L)'
;MLVFSEYQTDTIDLALDFYGYEDCPKNYEFGPSVRDNFVLHFITEGKGVFHFNKKEIHLEAGDLFLLPKNMVTYYKADEEEPWSYYWIGISGTKVSDFMRFSTLHEKGFLKKTEVETERIGQFMEQLVHKAEASKMTSHYQLHLLSQIYELLFLISEVAPDIHRSHPSPTYQLYLTCKHVIETHYNKEHLSIQEIADDLNVHRSYLTTVFKEFHQISPKEFLHSVRMQRAQQLLTNTDESIKIVAYSVGFSDPLYFSKAFKAYSQLTPSQYRSKHKI
;
A
#
# COMPACT_ATOMS: atom_id res chain seq x y z
N MET A 1 2.75 -26.39 -4.53
CA MET A 1 1.35 -26.25 -4.98
C MET A 1 1.03 -24.79 -4.92
N LEU A 2 0.89 -24.12 -6.07
CA LEU A 2 0.55 -22.68 -6.13
C LEU A 2 -0.88 -22.52 -5.61
N VAL A 3 -1.05 -21.88 -4.46
CA VAL A 3 -2.36 -21.37 -4.03
C VAL A 3 -2.38 -19.89 -4.34
N PHE A 4 -2.98 -19.55 -5.48
CA PHE A 4 -3.21 -18.18 -5.88
C PHE A 4 -4.65 -17.82 -5.48
N SER A 5 -4.81 -16.89 -4.56
CA SER A 5 -6.11 -16.31 -4.25
C SER A 5 -6.05 -14.82 -4.55
N GLU A 6 -6.72 -14.38 -5.61
CA GLU A 6 -6.97 -12.96 -5.82
C GLU A 6 -8.04 -12.48 -4.85
N TYR A 7 -7.64 -11.58 -3.98
CA TYR A 7 -8.51 -10.97 -2.98
C TYR A 7 -8.73 -9.51 -3.33
N GLN A 8 -9.95 -9.13 -3.63
CA GLN A 8 -10.33 -7.72 -3.72
C GLN A 8 -11.07 -7.33 -2.44
N THR A 9 -10.39 -6.63 -1.54
CA THR A 9 -11.06 -5.93 -0.45
C THR A 9 -11.41 -4.53 -0.94
N ASP A 10 -12.62 -4.07 -0.70
CA ASP A 10 -13.07 -2.70 -1.02
C ASP A 10 -12.40 -1.62 -0.15
N THR A 11 -11.32 -1.95 0.55
CA THR A 11 -10.59 -1.02 1.41
C THR A 11 -9.46 -0.34 0.64
N ILE A 12 -9.51 0.99 0.58
CA ILE A 12 -8.52 1.82 -0.11
C ILE A 12 -7.20 1.87 0.67
N ASP A 13 -7.25 1.73 1.99
CA ASP A 13 -6.13 1.97 2.89
C ASP A 13 -5.16 0.80 2.98
N LEU A 14 -5.67 -0.43 3.01
CA LEU A 14 -4.92 -1.66 3.13
C LEU A 14 -5.72 -2.81 2.51
N ALA A 15 -5.12 -3.57 1.63
CA ALA A 15 -5.70 -4.75 1.02
C ALA A 15 -4.71 -5.90 1.01
N LEU A 16 -5.22 -7.13 1.23
CA LEU A 16 -4.52 -8.37 0.91
C LEU A 16 -4.85 -8.72 -0.52
N ASP A 17 -3.87 -8.67 -1.43
CA ASP A 17 -4.10 -8.92 -2.85
C ASP A 17 -4.03 -10.42 -3.15
N PHE A 18 -3.04 -11.09 -2.59
CA PHE A 18 -2.77 -12.51 -2.79
C PHE A 18 -1.82 -13.06 -1.71
N TYR A 19 -1.79 -14.37 -1.60
CA TYR A 19 -0.91 -15.10 -0.68
C TYR A 19 -0.69 -16.53 -1.14
N GLY A 20 0.32 -17.18 -0.63
CA GLY A 20 0.57 -18.59 -0.94
C GLY A 20 1.88 -19.14 -0.40
N TYR A 21 2.14 -20.39 -0.78
CA TYR A 21 3.39 -21.10 -0.58
C TYR A 21 3.87 -21.65 -1.92
N GLU A 22 5.16 -21.55 -2.18
CA GLU A 22 5.76 -22.08 -3.40
C GLU A 22 7.02 -22.88 -3.06
N ASP A 23 7.07 -24.06 -3.62
CA ASP A 23 8.24 -24.92 -3.65
C ASP A 23 8.88 -24.76 -5.03
N CYS A 24 9.97 -24.00 -5.09
CA CYS A 24 10.56 -23.60 -6.35
C CYS A 24 11.37 -24.73 -6.99
N PRO A 25 11.23 -24.96 -8.29
CA PRO A 25 12.16 -25.84 -8.99
C PRO A 25 13.55 -25.20 -9.08
N LYS A 26 14.56 -26.02 -9.37
CA LYS A 26 15.93 -25.58 -9.60
C LYS A 26 15.99 -24.48 -10.64
N ASN A 27 16.78 -23.44 -10.36
CA ASN A 27 16.93 -22.28 -11.23
C ASN A 27 15.63 -21.52 -11.53
N TYR A 28 14.58 -21.72 -10.73
CA TYR A 28 13.36 -20.91 -10.86
C TYR A 28 13.69 -19.44 -10.73
N GLU A 29 13.23 -18.63 -11.67
CA GLU A 29 13.48 -17.19 -11.68
C GLU A 29 12.21 -16.39 -11.90
N PHE A 30 12.16 -15.22 -11.29
CA PHE A 30 11.08 -14.28 -11.48
C PHE A 30 11.61 -12.87 -11.74
N GLY A 31 11.09 -12.24 -12.78
CA GLY A 31 11.50 -10.90 -13.20
C GLY A 31 12.58 -10.92 -14.29
N PRO A 32 13.21 -9.75 -14.59
CA PRO A 32 12.95 -8.44 -13.98
C PRO A 32 11.51 -7.96 -14.17
N SER A 33 10.86 -7.51 -13.11
CA SER A 33 9.47 -7.04 -13.14
C SER A 33 9.24 -5.86 -12.21
N VAL A 34 8.24 -5.03 -12.53
CA VAL A 34 7.73 -3.96 -11.67
C VAL A 34 6.32 -4.32 -11.22
N ARG A 35 6.05 -4.17 -9.93
CA ARG A 35 4.73 -4.43 -9.35
C ARG A 35 4.11 -3.16 -8.80
N ASP A 36 2.79 -3.14 -8.70
CA ASP A 36 2.00 -2.05 -8.10
C ASP A 36 1.64 -2.31 -6.63
N ASN A 37 2.09 -3.44 -6.09
CA ASN A 37 1.93 -3.86 -4.69
C ASN A 37 3.27 -4.19 -4.03
N PHE A 38 3.24 -4.42 -2.72
CA PHE A 38 4.37 -4.96 -1.95
C PHE A 38 4.18 -6.46 -1.83
N VAL A 39 5.24 -7.23 -2.10
CA VAL A 39 5.19 -8.69 -1.91
C VAL A 39 6.29 -9.12 -0.95
N LEU A 40 5.87 -9.63 0.20
CA LEU A 40 6.75 -10.14 1.24
C LEU A 40 6.96 -11.63 1.03
N HIS A 41 8.21 -12.10 1.13
CA HIS A 41 8.57 -13.51 1.03
C HIS A 41 9.35 -13.92 2.28
N PHE A 42 9.01 -15.05 2.87
CA PHE A 42 9.75 -15.69 3.94
C PHE A 42 10.24 -17.06 3.46
N ILE A 43 11.56 -17.26 3.44
CA ILE A 43 12.20 -18.49 2.94
C ILE A 43 12.13 -19.54 4.04
N THR A 44 11.48 -20.66 3.76
CA THR A 44 11.34 -21.79 4.69
C THR A 44 12.47 -22.79 4.58
N GLU A 45 12.92 -23.06 3.35
CA GLU A 45 13.97 -24.02 3.02
C GLU A 45 14.80 -23.51 1.85
N GLY A 46 16.01 -24.05 1.69
CA GLY A 46 16.89 -23.77 0.54
C GLY A 46 17.49 -22.37 0.56
N LYS A 47 17.94 -21.94 -0.61
CA LYS A 47 18.63 -20.66 -0.80
C LYS A 47 18.42 -20.12 -2.21
N GLY A 48 18.81 -18.85 -2.41
CA GLY A 48 18.75 -18.21 -3.72
C GLY A 48 19.31 -16.80 -3.70
N VAL A 49 19.09 -16.09 -4.79
CA VAL A 49 19.65 -14.75 -5.02
C VAL A 49 18.52 -13.76 -5.28
N PHE A 50 18.53 -12.65 -4.58
CA PHE A 50 17.65 -11.52 -4.76
C PHE A 50 18.41 -10.31 -5.26
N HIS A 51 17.95 -9.71 -6.36
CA HIS A 51 18.54 -8.50 -6.93
C HIS A 51 17.70 -7.29 -6.55
N PHE A 52 18.29 -6.40 -5.79
CA PHE A 52 17.63 -5.18 -5.32
C PHE A 52 18.63 -4.00 -5.28
N ASN A 53 18.21 -2.83 -5.76
CA ASN A 53 19.04 -1.62 -5.81
C ASN A 53 20.42 -1.85 -6.44
N LYS A 54 20.48 -2.61 -7.56
CA LYS A 54 21.71 -2.98 -8.28
C LYS A 54 22.70 -3.84 -7.46
N LYS A 55 22.23 -4.44 -6.38
CA LYS A 55 23.00 -5.37 -5.54
C LYS A 55 22.45 -6.78 -5.70
N GLU A 56 23.34 -7.73 -5.66
CA GLU A 56 23.03 -9.14 -5.55
C GLU A 56 23.12 -9.56 -4.08
N ILE A 57 22.05 -10.18 -3.58
CA ILE A 57 21.88 -10.52 -2.18
C ILE A 57 21.59 -12.02 -2.10
N HIS A 58 22.51 -12.76 -1.47
CA HIS A 58 22.31 -14.18 -1.18
C HIS A 58 21.46 -14.33 0.07
N LEU A 59 20.38 -15.09 -0.05
CA LEU A 59 19.40 -15.34 1.00
C LEU A 59 19.19 -16.85 1.15
N GLU A 60 18.86 -17.29 2.35
CA GLU A 60 18.68 -18.70 2.72
C GLU A 60 17.47 -18.88 3.65
N ALA A 61 17.16 -20.14 3.97
CA ALA A 61 16.08 -20.48 4.90
C ALA A 61 16.16 -19.68 6.20
N GLY A 62 15.04 -19.06 6.58
CA GLY A 62 14.90 -18.13 7.70
C GLY A 62 15.07 -16.67 7.32
N ASP A 63 15.56 -16.34 6.14
CA ASP A 63 15.64 -14.96 5.66
C ASP A 63 14.30 -14.50 5.05
N LEU A 64 14.12 -13.18 4.96
CA LEU A 64 12.93 -12.55 4.43
C LEU A 64 13.31 -11.50 3.40
N PHE A 65 12.56 -11.41 2.28
CA PHE A 65 12.76 -10.36 1.29
C PHE A 65 11.44 -9.73 0.83
N LEU A 66 11.56 -8.49 0.40
CA LEU A 66 10.45 -7.65 -0.01
C LEU A 66 10.61 -7.24 -1.47
N LEU A 67 9.60 -7.47 -2.30
CA LEU A 67 9.46 -6.84 -3.60
C LEU A 67 8.70 -5.52 -3.41
N PRO A 68 9.35 -4.36 -3.45
CA PRO A 68 8.68 -3.09 -3.22
C PRO A 68 7.84 -2.66 -4.42
N LYS A 69 6.77 -1.93 -4.14
CA LYS A 69 5.94 -1.28 -5.15
C LYS A 69 6.76 -0.35 -6.05
N ASN A 70 6.47 -0.38 -7.36
CA ASN A 70 7.07 0.51 -8.38
C ASN A 70 8.60 0.40 -8.53
N MET A 71 9.20 -0.69 -8.09
CA MET A 71 10.63 -0.94 -8.27
C MET A 71 10.88 -2.19 -9.11
N VAL A 72 11.96 -2.16 -9.90
CA VAL A 72 12.39 -3.35 -10.64
C VAL A 72 13.04 -4.32 -9.67
N THR A 73 12.55 -5.54 -9.64
CA THR A 73 13.08 -6.63 -8.81
C THR A 73 13.26 -7.89 -9.66
N TYR A 74 14.23 -8.70 -9.27
CA TYR A 74 14.50 -10.00 -9.85
C TYR A 74 15.01 -10.93 -8.75
N TYR A 75 14.59 -12.19 -8.79
CA TYR A 75 15.13 -13.20 -7.89
C TYR A 75 15.22 -14.56 -8.58
N LYS A 76 16.13 -15.39 -8.08
CA LYS A 76 16.42 -16.71 -8.64
C LYS A 76 16.70 -17.72 -7.53
N ALA A 77 16.04 -18.89 -7.58
CA ALA A 77 16.34 -20.02 -6.72
C ALA A 77 17.70 -20.65 -7.08
N ASP A 78 18.37 -21.23 -6.11
CA ASP A 78 19.64 -21.91 -6.30
C ASP A 78 19.48 -23.15 -7.21
N GLU A 79 20.58 -23.55 -7.85
CA GLU A 79 20.59 -24.69 -8.76
C GLU A 79 20.58 -26.03 -8.03
N GLU A 80 21.19 -26.11 -6.85
CA GLU A 80 21.32 -27.36 -6.08
C GLU A 80 20.30 -27.44 -4.95
N GLU A 81 20.12 -26.33 -4.23
CA GLU A 81 19.25 -26.19 -3.05
C GLU A 81 18.24 -25.07 -3.25
N PRO A 82 17.29 -25.22 -4.20
CA PRO A 82 16.31 -24.19 -4.48
C PRO A 82 15.44 -23.92 -3.27
N TRP A 83 15.09 -22.64 -3.09
CA TRP A 83 14.26 -22.24 -1.95
C TRP A 83 12.79 -22.58 -2.10
N SER A 84 12.13 -22.77 -0.96
CA SER A 84 10.70 -22.72 -0.78
C SER A 84 10.34 -21.52 0.09
N TYR A 85 9.19 -20.88 -0.12
CA TYR A 85 8.81 -19.68 0.63
C TYR A 85 7.29 -19.52 0.76
N TYR A 86 6.88 -18.90 1.86
CA TYR A 86 5.58 -18.24 1.95
C TYR A 86 5.67 -16.84 1.35
N TRP A 87 4.61 -16.40 0.70
CA TRP A 87 4.53 -15.06 0.14
C TRP A 87 3.16 -14.40 0.36
N ILE A 88 3.16 -13.09 0.59
CA ILE A 88 1.97 -12.28 0.86
C ILE A 88 2.10 -10.99 0.07
N GLY A 89 1.12 -10.72 -0.82
CA GLY A 89 0.98 -9.48 -1.58
C GLY A 89 0.00 -8.54 -0.90
N ILE A 90 0.42 -7.31 -0.65
CA ILE A 90 -0.38 -6.26 0.00
C ILE A 90 -0.33 -4.96 -0.79
N SER A 91 -1.46 -4.28 -0.85
CA SER A 91 -1.59 -2.95 -1.46
C SER A 91 -2.42 -2.01 -0.58
N GLY A 92 -2.50 -0.76 -0.99
CA GLY A 92 -3.27 0.27 -0.30
C GLY A 92 -2.47 1.54 -0.06
N THR A 93 -3.20 2.63 0.21
CA THR A 93 -2.61 3.97 0.34
C THR A 93 -1.73 4.13 1.57
N LYS A 94 -1.94 3.32 2.62
CA LYS A 94 -1.19 3.39 3.89
C LYS A 94 -0.03 2.39 3.99
N VAL A 95 0.04 1.38 3.13
CA VAL A 95 1.09 0.35 3.21
C VAL A 95 2.49 0.96 3.15
N SER A 96 2.72 1.89 2.22
CA SER A 96 4.02 2.58 2.11
C SER A 96 4.41 3.34 3.38
N ASP A 97 3.43 3.93 4.07
CA ASP A 97 3.68 4.67 5.32
C ASP A 97 4.09 3.70 6.44
N PHE A 98 3.40 2.55 6.56
CA PHE A 98 3.70 1.53 7.57
C PHE A 98 5.02 0.80 7.30
N MET A 99 5.30 0.45 6.05
CA MET A 99 6.57 -0.20 5.68
C MET A 99 7.79 0.65 6.04
N ARG A 100 7.67 1.96 6.07
CA ARG A 100 8.75 2.89 6.46
C ARG A 100 9.12 2.83 7.94
N PHE A 101 8.31 2.22 8.79
CA PHE A 101 8.67 2.00 10.19
C PHE A 101 9.72 0.89 10.38
N SER A 102 10.01 0.15 9.31
CA SER A 102 11.00 -0.93 9.32
C SER A 102 12.15 -0.68 8.36
N THR A 103 13.34 -1.12 8.74
CA THR A 103 14.53 -1.14 7.88
C THR A 103 14.35 -2.04 6.65
N LEU A 104 13.37 -2.95 6.67
CA LEU A 104 13.02 -3.80 5.52
C LEU A 104 12.68 -2.96 4.28
N HIS A 105 12.01 -1.81 4.45
CA HIS A 105 11.64 -0.94 3.33
C HIS A 105 12.84 -0.42 2.54
N GLU A 106 13.92 -0.08 3.22
CA GLU A 106 15.14 0.45 2.57
C GLU A 106 16.10 -0.64 2.12
N LYS A 107 16.28 -1.67 2.95
CA LYS A 107 17.20 -2.79 2.66
C LYS A 107 16.62 -3.73 1.60
N GLY A 108 15.29 -3.90 1.55
CA GLY A 108 14.60 -4.89 0.72
C GLY A 108 14.69 -6.33 1.26
N PHE A 109 15.39 -6.57 2.36
CA PHE A 109 15.54 -7.90 2.98
C PHE A 109 15.85 -7.79 4.47
N LEU A 110 15.61 -8.88 5.21
CA LEU A 110 16.04 -9.10 6.59
C LEU A 110 16.70 -10.47 6.69
N LYS A 111 17.87 -10.54 7.33
CA LYS A 111 18.56 -11.80 7.58
C LYS A 111 18.30 -12.31 8.99
N LYS A 112 18.07 -13.62 9.12
CA LYS A 112 17.92 -14.30 10.42
C LYS A 112 19.12 -14.10 11.36
N THR A 113 20.28 -13.80 10.79
CA THR A 113 21.51 -13.49 11.54
C THR A 113 21.54 -12.08 12.12
N GLU A 114 20.67 -11.17 11.64
CA GLU A 114 20.61 -9.77 12.08
C GLU A 114 19.41 -9.52 13.02
N VAL A 115 18.26 -10.17 12.75
CA VAL A 115 17.01 -9.96 13.48
C VAL A 115 16.19 -11.27 13.58
N GLU A 116 15.20 -11.30 14.48
CA GLU A 116 14.32 -12.47 14.72
C GLU A 116 13.27 -12.65 13.61
N THR A 117 13.72 -12.92 12.37
CA THR A 117 12.83 -13.11 11.22
C THR A 117 11.86 -14.29 11.38
N GLU A 118 12.21 -15.27 12.19
CA GLU A 118 11.40 -16.48 12.43
C GLU A 118 10.00 -16.15 12.96
N ARG A 119 9.87 -15.13 13.82
CA ARG A 119 8.56 -14.68 14.32
C ARG A 119 7.67 -14.19 13.17
N ILE A 120 8.26 -13.49 12.20
CA ILE A 120 7.52 -13.01 11.01
C ILE A 120 7.14 -14.21 10.15
N GLY A 121 8.05 -15.15 9.94
CA GLY A 121 7.83 -16.35 9.14
C GLY A 121 6.69 -17.21 9.67
N GLN A 122 6.70 -17.54 10.95
CA GLN A 122 5.63 -18.30 11.61
C GLN A 122 4.28 -17.59 11.53
N PHE A 123 4.28 -16.27 11.62
CA PHE A 123 3.05 -15.49 11.45
C PHE A 123 2.53 -15.55 10.03
N MET A 124 3.41 -15.43 9.01
CA MET A 124 3.05 -15.54 7.60
C MET A 124 2.49 -16.93 7.27
N GLU A 125 3.13 -18.00 7.76
CA GLU A 125 2.66 -19.37 7.61
C GLU A 125 1.24 -19.55 8.16
N GLN A 126 1.00 -19.10 9.40
CA GLN A 126 -0.31 -19.19 10.04
C GLN A 126 -1.37 -18.38 9.28
N LEU A 127 -1.01 -17.20 8.75
CA LEU A 127 -1.91 -16.36 7.99
C LEU A 127 -2.32 -17.06 6.69
N VAL A 128 -1.36 -17.62 5.94
CA VAL A 128 -1.61 -18.35 4.70
C VAL A 128 -2.52 -19.55 4.95
N HIS A 129 -2.21 -20.41 5.94
CA HIS A 129 -3.03 -21.58 6.26
C HIS A 129 -4.44 -21.21 6.71
N LYS A 130 -4.61 -20.17 7.51
CA LYS A 130 -5.93 -19.68 7.93
C LYS A 130 -6.72 -19.12 6.76
N ALA A 131 -6.05 -18.38 5.87
CA ALA A 131 -6.69 -17.82 4.70
C ALA A 131 -7.18 -18.91 3.73
N GLU A 132 -6.42 -19.99 3.56
CA GLU A 132 -6.82 -21.16 2.74
C GLU A 132 -8.00 -21.92 3.35
N ALA A 133 -8.02 -22.10 4.68
CA ALA A 133 -9.04 -22.88 5.37
C ALA A 133 -10.39 -22.19 5.48
N SER A 134 -10.48 -20.90 5.18
CA SER A 134 -11.64 -20.08 5.50
C SER A 134 -12.57 -19.89 4.34
N LYS A 135 -13.85 -20.16 4.56
CA LYS A 135 -14.94 -19.74 3.66
C LYS A 135 -15.10 -18.22 3.77
N MET A 136 -15.10 -17.53 2.63
CA MET A 136 -15.16 -16.07 2.51
C MET A 136 -16.49 -15.51 3.06
N THR A 137 -16.48 -15.12 4.33
CA THR A 137 -17.57 -14.37 4.94
C THR A 137 -17.08 -12.96 5.27
N SER A 138 -17.99 -11.96 5.28
CA SER A 138 -17.61 -10.56 5.50
C SER A 138 -16.86 -10.32 6.82
N HIS A 139 -17.16 -11.03 7.90
CA HIS A 139 -16.44 -10.90 9.16
C HIS A 139 -15.03 -11.54 9.09
N TYR A 140 -14.83 -12.50 8.19
CA TYR A 140 -13.51 -13.08 7.96
C TYR A 140 -12.57 -12.12 7.23
N GLN A 141 -13.10 -11.29 6.32
CA GLN A 141 -12.33 -10.20 5.70
C GLN A 141 -11.78 -9.23 6.76
N LEU A 142 -12.58 -8.89 7.76
CA LEU A 142 -12.13 -8.06 8.88
C LEU A 142 -11.00 -8.74 9.67
N HIS A 143 -11.10 -10.05 9.88
CA HIS A 143 -10.03 -10.82 10.54
C HIS A 143 -8.73 -10.81 9.70
N LEU A 144 -8.80 -11.03 8.39
CA LEU A 144 -7.62 -10.95 7.51
C LEU A 144 -6.97 -9.56 7.54
N LEU A 145 -7.75 -8.49 7.49
CA LEU A 145 -7.23 -7.13 7.63
C LEU A 145 -6.52 -6.93 8.96
N SER A 146 -7.07 -7.41 10.06
CA SER A 146 -6.41 -7.33 11.37
C SER A 146 -5.06 -8.08 11.37
N GLN A 147 -4.98 -9.23 10.71
CA GLN A 147 -3.74 -10.00 10.60
C GLN A 147 -2.69 -9.27 9.74
N ILE A 148 -3.09 -8.54 8.69
CA ILE A 148 -2.13 -7.74 7.90
C ILE A 148 -1.60 -6.56 8.72
N TYR A 149 -2.42 -5.88 9.51
CA TYR A 149 -1.94 -4.85 10.43
C TYR A 149 -0.98 -5.43 11.47
N GLU A 150 -1.28 -6.61 12.02
CA GLU A 150 -0.40 -7.32 12.96
C GLU A 150 0.93 -7.70 12.30
N LEU A 151 0.93 -8.19 11.06
CA LEU A 151 2.14 -8.47 10.29
C LEU A 151 3.01 -7.22 10.11
N LEU A 152 2.41 -6.08 9.72
CA LEU A 152 3.11 -4.81 9.56
C LEU A 152 3.69 -4.30 10.90
N PHE A 153 2.94 -4.44 11.99
CA PHE A 153 3.41 -4.14 13.34
C PHE A 153 4.60 -5.03 13.72
N LEU A 154 4.50 -6.34 13.53
CA LEU A 154 5.55 -7.31 13.84
C LEU A 154 6.84 -7.03 13.05
N ILE A 155 6.73 -6.69 11.76
CA ILE A 155 7.88 -6.30 10.94
C ILE A 155 8.55 -5.05 11.51
N SER A 156 7.77 -4.06 11.94
CA SER A 156 8.30 -2.84 12.54
C SER A 156 8.92 -3.04 13.91
N GLU A 157 8.42 -4.02 14.68
CA GLU A 157 8.96 -4.39 15.99
C GLU A 157 10.28 -5.15 15.86
N VAL A 158 10.34 -6.13 14.95
CA VAL A 158 11.52 -6.99 14.73
C VAL A 158 12.68 -6.24 14.08
N ALA A 159 12.39 -5.37 13.14
CA ALA A 159 13.41 -4.61 12.41
C ALA A 159 13.07 -3.11 12.34
N PRO A 160 13.04 -2.40 13.48
CA PRO A 160 12.65 -1.00 13.53
C PRO A 160 13.62 -0.10 12.76
N ASP A 161 13.08 0.87 12.04
CA ASP A 161 13.87 2.00 11.54
C ASP A 161 14.03 3.05 12.64
N ILE A 162 15.06 2.87 13.48
CA ILE A 162 15.34 3.77 14.63
C ILE A 162 15.72 5.18 14.20
N HIS A 163 16.18 5.39 12.96
CA HIS A 163 16.44 6.73 12.43
C HIS A 163 15.16 7.49 12.10
N ARG A 164 14.02 6.79 12.00
CA ARG A 164 12.68 7.35 11.78
C ARG A 164 11.77 7.29 13.00
N SER A 165 12.24 6.80 14.13
CA SER A 165 11.50 6.86 15.41
C SER A 165 11.21 8.30 15.85
N HIS A 166 11.92 9.29 15.28
CA HIS A 166 11.54 10.71 15.28
C HIS A 166 11.38 11.14 13.82
N PRO A 167 10.16 11.24 13.30
CA PRO A 167 9.92 11.69 11.93
C PRO A 167 10.61 13.03 11.71
N SER A 168 11.39 13.15 10.63
CA SER A 168 12.03 14.42 10.30
C SER A 168 10.99 15.55 10.25
N PRO A 169 11.34 16.80 10.55
CA PRO A 169 10.40 17.92 10.44
C PRO A 169 9.70 17.99 9.08
N THR A 170 10.39 17.62 8.01
CA THR A 170 9.84 17.54 6.65
C THR A 170 8.81 16.42 6.52
N TYR A 171 9.07 15.25 7.10
CA TYR A 171 8.10 14.14 7.08
C TYR A 171 6.88 14.45 7.96
N GLN A 172 7.07 15.09 9.10
CA GLN A 172 5.95 15.58 9.91
C GLN A 172 5.10 16.60 9.16
N LEU A 173 5.73 17.53 8.45
CA LEU A 173 5.04 18.51 7.61
C LEU A 173 4.19 17.83 6.54
N TYR A 174 4.77 16.82 5.86
CA TYR A 174 4.03 15.99 4.90
C TYR A 174 2.82 15.30 5.54
N LEU A 175 3.01 14.59 6.66
CA LEU A 175 1.94 13.88 7.36
C LEU A 175 0.82 14.81 7.80
N THR A 176 1.16 15.97 8.33
CA THR A 176 0.16 16.96 8.76
C THR A 176 -0.63 17.51 7.57
N CYS A 177 0.06 17.86 6.47
CA CYS A 177 -0.62 18.29 5.25
C CYS A 177 -1.54 17.20 4.69
N LYS A 178 -1.08 15.95 4.63
CA LYS A 178 -1.87 14.79 4.21
C LYS A 178 -3.11 14.62 5.08
N HIS A 179 -2.95 14.64 6.39
CA HIS A 179 -4.04 14.53 7.36
C HIS A 179 -5.08 15.64 7.20
N VAL A 180 -4.64 16.89 7.04
CA VAL A 180 -5.55 18.03 6.81
C VAL A 180 -6.36 17.80 5.52
N ILE A 181 -5.73 17.36 4.45
CA ILE A 181 -6.43 17.07 3.19
C ILE A 181 -7.44 15.93 3.39
N GLU A 182 -7.06 14.82 3.99
CA GLU A 182 -7.91 13.64 4.20
C GLU A 182 -9.12 13.92 5.11
N THR A 183 -8.97 14.82 6.08
CA THR A 183 -10.04 15.15 7.06
C THR A 183 -10.90 16.33 6.64
N HIS A 184 -10.38 17.26 5.83
CA HIS A 184 -11.07 18.50 5.47
C HIS A 184 -11.31 18.67 3.97
N TYR A 185 -11.14 17.62 3.15
CA TYR A 185 -11.34 17.66 1.69
C TYR A 185 -12.69 18.25 1.27
N ASN A 186 -13.72 18.09 2.11
CA ASN A 186 -15.10 18.56 1.85
C ASN A 186 -15.30 20.05 2.08
N LYS A 187 -14.34 20.76 2.69
CA LYS A 187 -14.42 22.21 2.79
C LYS A 187 -14.24 22.86 1.41
N GLU A 188 -15.21 23.65 0.98
CA GLU A 188 -15.24 24.30 -0.34
C GLU A 188 -13.98 25.14 -0.61
N HIS A 189 -13.56 25.92 0.39
CA HIS A 189 -12.43 26.84 0.27
C HIS A 189 -11.08 26.24 0.61
N LEU A 190 -11.01 24.94 0.96
CA LEU A 190 -9.72 24.32 1.29
C LEU A 190 -8.75 24.45 0.10
N SER A 191 -7.70 25.21 0.33
CA SER A 191 -6.63 25.43 -0.66
C SER A 191 -5.28 25.04 -0.08
N ILE A 192 -4.33 24.71 -0.96
CA ILE A 192 -2.95 24.39 -0.53
C ILE A 192 -2.24 25.63 0.05
N GLN A 193 -2.67 26.83 -0.34
CA GLN A 193 -2.19 28.06 0.25
C GLN A 193 -2.62 28.17 1.73
N GLU A 194 -3.91 27.97 2.01
CA GLU A 194 -4.46 27.96 3.36
C GLU A 194 -3.75 26.95 4.26
N ILE A 195 -3.56 25.71 3.76
CA ILE A 195 -2.81 24.69 4.52
C ILE A 195 -1.36 25.13 4.79
N ALA A 196 -0.70 25.75 3.82
CA ALA A 196 0.67 26.22 3.99
C ALA A 196 0.76 27.37 5.01
N ASP A 197 -0.20 28.29 4.98
CA ASP A 197 -0.31 29.42 5.91
C ASP A 197 -0.54 28.91 7.35
N ASP A 198 -1.45 27.94 7.54
CA ASP A 198 -1.72 27.30 8.83
C ASP A 198 -0.49 26.57 9.41
N LEU A 199 0.33 26.00 8.52
CA LEU A 199 1.56 25.32 8.90
C LEU A 199 2.78 26.24 8.98
N ASN A 200 2.61 27.55 8.78
CA ASN A 200 3.67 28.56 8.79
C ASN A 200 4.82 28.26 7.83
N VAL A 201 4.50 27.76 6.61
CA VAL A 201 5.48 27.48 5.57
C VAL A 201 5.09 28.10 4.24
N HIS A 202 6.06 28.29 3.35
CA HIS A 202 5.75 28.69 1.98
C HIS A 202 5.07 27.55 1.21
N ARG A 203 4.04 27.86 0.42
CA ARG A 203 3.31 26.90 -0.41
C ARG A 203 4.22 26.10 -1.35
N SER A 204 5.25 26.73 -1.91
CA SER A 204 6.21 26.06 -2.78
C SER A 204 7.00 25.00 -2.03
N TYR A 205 7.45 25.32 -0.81
CA TYR A 205 8.16 24.39 0.05
C TYR A 205 7.25 23.19 0.46
N LEU A 206 6.02 23.47 0.91
CA LEU A 206 5.05 22.42 1.21
C LEU A 206 4.81 21.50 -0.01
N THR A 207 4.70 22.07 -1.21
CA THR A 207 4.51 21.31 -2.44
C THR A 207 5.71 20.42 -2.76
N THR A 208 6.93 20.91 -2.55
CA THR A 208 8.16 20.14 -2.76
C THR A 208 8.25 18.98 -1.78
N VAL A 209 8.06 19.26 -0.50
CA VAL A 209 8.04 18.24 0.57
C VAL A 209 6.97 17.18 0.29
N PHE A 210 5.76 17.60 -0.02
CA PHE A 210 4.67 16.64 -0.29
C PHE A 210 4.97 15.73 -1.49
N LYS A 211 5.54 16.29 -2.58
CA LYS A 211 5.95 15.51 -3.76
C LYS A 211 7.08 14.52 -3.47
N GLU A 212 8.00 14.88 -2.59
CA GLU A 212 9.10 14.00 -2.18
C GLU A 212 8.57 12.69 -1.57
N PHE A 213 7.52 12.77 -0.73
CA PHE A 213 6.97 11.62 -0.02
C PHE A 213 5.79 10.95 -0.76
N HIS A 214 5.00 11.71 -1.53
CA HIS A 214 3.75 11.19 -2.13
C HIS A 214 3.80 11.09 -3.67
N GLN A 215 4.89 11.56 -4.32
CA GLN A 215 5.14 11.53 -5.77
C GLN A 215 4.18 12.39 -6.61
N ILE A 216 3.09 12.91 -6.03
CA ILE A 216 2.16 13.86 -6.65
C ILE A 216 2.07 15.13 -5.80
N SER A 217 1.56 16.22 -6.38
CA SER A 217 1.38 17.46 -5.62
C SER A 217 0.23 17.34 -4.61
N PRO A 218 0.24 18.14 -3.51
CA PRO A 218 -0.88 18.15 -2.56
C PRO A 218 -2.19 18.60 -3.21
N LYS A 219 -2.17 19.40 -4.28
CA LYS A 219 -3.36 19.76 -5.05
C LYS A 219 -3.93 18.57 -5.81
N GLU A 220 -3.09 17.78 -6.46
CA GLU A 220 -3.50 16.55 -7.14
C GLU A 220 -4.01 15.52 -6.12
N PHE A 221 -3.38 15.44 -4.96
CA PHE A 221 -3.84 14.57 -3.87
C PHE A 221 -5.21 14.98 -3.35
N LEU A 222 -5.46 16.27 -3.05
CA LEU A 222 -6.78 16.77 -2.66
C LEU A 222 -7.84 16.45 -3.73
N HIS A 223 -7.48 16.64 -5.00
CA HIS A 223 -8.39 16.30 -6.11
C HIS A 223 -8.71 14.80 -6.13
N SER A 224 -7.72 13.92 -6.00
CA SER A 224 -7.95 12.46 -5.99
C SER A 224 -8.81 12.02 -4.81
N VAL A 225 -8.57 12.56 -3.61
CA VAL A 225 -9.39 12.28 -2.42
C VAL A 225 -10.85 12.68 -2.65
N ARG A 226 -11.10 13.88 -3.19
CA ARG A 226 -12.46 14.34 -3.54
C ARG A 226 -13.14 13.41 -4.55
N MET A 227 -12.41 12.99 -5.59
CA MET A 227 -12.96 12.09 -6.63
C MET A 227 -13.28 10.69 -6.07
N GLN A 228 -12.40 10.12 -5.26
CA GLN A 228 -12.63 8.82 -4.63
C GLN A 228 -13.86 8.86 -3.69
N ARG A 229 -13.99 9.93 -2.91
CA ARG A 229 -15.17 10.13 -2.04
C ARG A 229 -16.45 10.31 -2.85
N ALA A 230 -16.38 11.03 -3.97
CA ALA A 230 -17.51 11.15 -4.90
C ALA A 230 -17.93 9.79 -5.48
N GLN A 231 -16.98 8.94 -5.87
CA GLN A 231 -17.26 7.58 -6.34
C GLN A 231 -18.03 6.78 -5.28
N GLN A 232 -17.56 6.80 -4.03
CA GLN A 232 -18.23 6.13 -2.91
C GLN A 232 -19.66 6.64 -2.70
N LEU A 233 -19.87 7.96 -2.68
CA LEU A 233 -21.21 8.54 -2.53
C LEU A 233 -22.13 8.19 -3.70
N LEU A 234 -21.63 8.20 -4.93
CA LEU A 234 -22.39 7.84 -6.12
C LEU A 234 -22.84 6.38 -6.11
N THR A 235 -22.01 5.49 -5.57
CA THR A 235 -22.31 4.05 -5.49
C THR A 235 -23.23 3.71 -4.33
N ASN A 236 -23.01 4.32 -3.16
CA ASN A 236 -23.63 3.91 -1.90
C ASN A 236 -24.86 4.73 -1.54
N THR A 237 -25.21 5.79 -2.29
CA THR A 237 -26.34 6.67 -1.98
C THR A 237 -27.15 7.05 -3.22
N ASP A 238 -28.41 7.45 -3.01
CA ASP A 238 -29.31 8.00 -4.04
C ASP A 238 -29.27 9.52 -4.14
N GLU A 239 -28.33 10.16 -3.45
CA GLU A 239 -28.21 11.61 -3.42
C GLU A 239 -28.03 12.21 -4.81
N SER A 240 -28.57 13.41 -5.04
CA SER A 240 -28.43 14.09 -6.31
C SER A 240 -26.96 14.40 -6.62
N ILE A 241 -26.59 14.45 -7.91
CA ILE A 241 -25.23 14.80 -8.33
C ILE A 241 -24.79 16.16 -7.74
N LYS A 242 -25.75 17.09 -7.56
CA LYS A 242 -25.51 18.39 -6.94
C LYS A 242 -25.12 18.24 -5.45
N ILE A 243 -25.83 17.38 -4.70
CA ILE A 243 -25.50 17.11 -3.30
C ILE A 243 -24.13 16.42 -3.19
N VAL A 244 -23.87 15.43 -4.03
CA VAL A 244 -22.55 14.76 -4.06
C VAL A 244 -21.43 15.78 -4.32
N ALA A 245 -21.59 16.67 -5.31
CA ALA A 245 -20.60 17.71 -5.60
C ALA A 245 -20.27 18.58 -4.38
N TYR A 246 -21.31 19.06 -3.69
CA TYR A 246 -21.13 19.89 -2.47
C TYR A 246 -20.51 19.08 -1.34
N SER A 247 -20.91 17.83 -1.15
CA SER A 247 -20.39 16.95 -0.09
C SER A 247 -18.90 16.65 -0.23
N VAL A 248 -18.36 16.76 -1.43
CA VAL A 248 -16.91 16.56 -1.68
C VAL A 248 -16.16 17.86 -1.91
N GLY A 249 -16.75 19.00 -1.56
CA GLY A 249 -16.08 20.31 -1.54
C GLY A 249 -16.01 21.04 -2.88
N PHE A 250 -16.95 20.79 -3.79
CA PHE A 250 -17.11 21.58 -5.02
C PHE A 250 -18.27 22.55 -4.88
N SER A 251 -18.05 23.82 -5.13
CA SER A 251 -19.09 24.87 -5.18
C SER A 251 -19.93 24.85 -6.44
N ASP A 252 -19.36 24.36 -7.54
CA ASP A 252 -20.04 24.27 -8.84
C ASP A 252 -20.20 22.80 -9.29
N PRO A 253 -21.46 22.29 -9.32
CA PRO A 253 -21.76 20.94 -9.78
C PRO A 253 -21.43 20.68 -11.26
N LEU A 254 -21.40 21.72 -12.10
CA LEU A 254 -21.01 21.57 -13.52
C LEU A 254 -19.50 21.36 -13.64
N TYR A 255 -18.72 22.15 -12.88
CA TYR A 255 -17.28 21.96 -12.79
C TYR A 255 -16.94 20.59 -12.19
N PHE A 256 -17.61 20.20 -11.11
CA PHE A 256 -17.48 18.86 -10.54
C PHE A 256 -17.70 17.76 -11.59
N SER A 257 -18.79 17.84 -12.35
CA SER A 257 -19.13 16.81 -13.35
C SER A 257 -18.07 16.69 -14.45
N LYS A 258 -17.46 17.80 -14.87
CA LYS A 258 -16.33 17.81 -15.81
C LYS A 258 -15.08 17.19 -15.20
N ALA A 259 -14.73 17.57 -13.96
CA ALA A 259 -13.57 17.06 -13.24
C ALA A 259 -13.72 15.54 -12.97
N PHE A 260 -14.91 15.10 -12.57
CA PHE A 260 -15.21 13.70 -12.32
C PHE A 260 -15.10 12.86 -13.60
N LYS A 261 -15.64 13.36 -14.73
CA LYS A 261 -15.50 12.68 -16.02
C LYS A 261 -14.03 12.57 -16.48
N ALA A 262 -13.24 13.62 -16.25
CA ALA A 262 -11.81 13.58 -16.55
C ALA A 262 -11.05 12.54 -15.72
N TYR A 263 -11.45 12.36 -14.46
CA TYR A 263 -10.84 11.40 -13.53
C TYR A 263 -11.28 9.95 -13.80
N SER A 264 -12.59 9.71 -13.95
CA SER A 264 -13.18 8.36 -14.01
C SER A 264 -13.53 7.89 -15.43
N GLN A 265 -13.35 8.74 -16.45
CA GLN A 265 -13.76 8.53 -17.84
C GLN A 265 -15.29 8.41 -18.04
N LEU A 266 -16.09 8.50 -16.99
CA LEU A 266 -17.54 8.45 -16.99
C LEU A 266 -18.13 9.71 -16.36
N THR A 267 -19.29 10.16 -16.83
CA THR A 267 -20.03 11.18 -16.07
C THR A 267 -20.51 10.63 -14.74
N PRO A 268 -20.75 11.47 -13.71
CA PRO A 268 -21.29 11.00 -12.42
C PRO A 268 -22.53 10.11 -12.53
N SER A 269 -23.46 10.47 -13.42
CA SER A 269 -24.68 9.69 -13.66
C SER A 269 -24.38 8.32 -14.31
N GLN A 270 -23.48 8.28 -15.30
CA GLN A 270 -23.05 7.04 -15.93
C GLN A 270 -22.30 6.14 -14.96
N TYR A 271 -21.44 6.75 -14.12
CA TYR A 271 -20.69 6.02 -13.08
C TYR A 271 -21.67 5.36 -12.09
N ARG A 272 -22.65 6.12 -11.60
CA ARG A 272 -23.72 5.60 -10.74
C ARG A 272 -24.44 4.43 -11.38
N SER A 273 -24.94 4.60 -12.62
CA SER A 273 -25.69 3.54 -13.30
C SER A 273 -24.89 2.26 -13.52
N LYS A 274 -23.58 2.38 -13.66
CA LYS A 274 -22.68 1.24 -13.90
C LYS A 274 -22.29 0.50 -12.62
N HIS A 275 -22.13 1.23 -11.50
CA HIS A 275 -21.53 0.72 -10.26
C HIS A 275 -22.49 0.67 -9.06
N LYS A 276 -23.75 1.10 -9.22
CA LYS A 276 -24.74 0.97 -8.16
C LYS A 276 -25.12 -0.49 -8.00
N ILE A 277 -25.00 -0.98 -6.78
CA ILE A 277 -25.38 -2.33 -6.36
C ILE A 277 -26.90 -2.40 -6.10
#